data_5eea3ea9c9a57860b5750f8ea9255df9
#
_entry.id   5eea3ea9c9a57860b5750f8ea9255df9
#
_cell.length_a   1.000
_cell.length_b   1.000
_cell.length_c   1.000
_cell.angle_alpha   90.00
_cell.angle_beta   90.00
_cell.angle_gamma   90.00
#
_symmetry.space_group_name_H-M   'P 1'
#
loop_
_entity.id
_entity.type
_entity.pdbx_description
1 polymer ?
#
loop_
_entity_poly.entity_id
_entity_poly.type
_entity_poly.pdbx_seq_one_letter_code
_entity_poly.pdbx_strand_id
1 'polypeptide(L)'
;MKNIFKSLFVIALFSCVSSSFAQTTNYQVHSLFVLNIARYSTWPTHGSEFTITVYGKSKMYDELAKQVVGKNINGATIKIVQADDITQIGTPQILFLAEGKSSQLNDILKATEGKSIMVIAEREGLFKKGAGFSFIIMENNTLRYDINNAELEKRQIKVSKNLTTLANSII
;
A
#
# COMPACT_ATOMS: atom_id res chain seq x y z
N MET A 1 52.54 -15.49 -24.66
CA MET A 1 51.19 -15.08 -25.12
C MET A 1 50.04 -15.90 -24.48
N LYS A 2 50.19 -17.20 -24.14
CA LYS A 2 49.12 -18.03 -23.53
C LYS A 2 48.67 -17.58 -22.11
N ASN A 3 49.53 -16.91 -21.36
CA ASN A 3 49.23 -16.54 -19.95
C ASN A 3 48.48 -15.20 -19.82
N ILE A 4 48.60 -14.33 -20.81
CA ILE A 4 47.93 -13.03 -20.84
C ILE A 4 46.44 -13.19 -21.11
N PHE A 5 46.06 -14.16 -21.96
CA PHE A 5 44.65 -14.46 -22.25
C PHE A 5 43.89 -15.07 -21.05
N LYS A 6 44.57 -15.85 -20.18
CA LYS A 6 43.96 -16.39 -18.95
C LYS A 6 43.74 -15.31 -17.91
N SER A 7 44.62 -14.32 -17.79
CA SER A 7 44.44 -13.17 -16.87
C SER A 7 43.30 -12.24 -17.30
N LEU A 8 43.15 -12.00 -18.61
CA LEU A 8 42.04 -11.16 -19.12
C LEU A 8 40.66 -11.83 -18.89
N PHE A 9 40.58 -13.15 -18.99
CA PHE A 9 39.33 -13.87 -18.78
C PHE A 9 38.88 -13.89 -17.31
N VAL A 10 39.81 -13.89 -16.34
CA VAL A 10 39.48 -13.81 -14.91
C VAL A 10 39.00 -12.42 -14.50
N ILE A 11 39.54 -11.35 -15.13
CA ILE A 11 39.10 -9.96 -14.85
C ILE A 11 37.69 -9.70 -15.40
N ALA A 12 37.32 -10.30 -16.53
CA ALA A 12 35.97 -10.14 -17.11
C ALA A 12 34.87 -10.83 -16.28
N LEU A 13 35.17 -11.86 -15.49
CA LEU A 13 34.19 -12.52 -14.61
C LEU A 13 33.89 -11.72 -13.32
N PHE A 14 34.72 -10.77 -12.94
CA PHE A 14 34.52 -9.99 -11.71
C PHE A 14 33.65 -8.74 -11.88
N SER A 15 33.30 -8.37 -13.12
CA SER A 15 32.58 -7.13 -13.44
C SER A 15 31.03 -7.24 -13.39
N CYS A 16 30.45 -8.40 -13.06
CA CYS A 16 29.00 -8.62 -13.09
C CYS A 16 28.34 -8.77 -11.71
N VAL A 17 28.99 -8.31 -10.64
CA VAL A 17 28.28 -8.16 -9.36
C VAL A 17 27.61 -6.79 -9.32
N SER A 18 26.57 -6.64 -10.12
CA SER A 18 25.61 -5.55 -9.92
C SER A 18 24.88 -5.85 -8.60
N SER A 19 25.32 -5.22 -7.52
CA SER A 19 24.58 -5.21 -6.26
C SER A 19 23.26 -4.50 -6.51
N SER A 20 22.23 -5.25 -6.88
CA SER A 20 20.85 -4.78 -6.80
C SER A 20 20.58 -4.49 -5.33
N PHE A 21 20.75 -3.24 -4.91
CA PHE A 21 20.21 -2.76 -3.64
C PHE A 21 18.69 -2.87 -3.74
N ALA A 22 18.16 -4.03 -3.40
CA ALA A 22 16.73 -4.18 -3.22
C ALA A 22 16.35 -3.22 -2.08
N GLN A 23 15.61 -2.18 -2.43
CA GLN A 23 15.10 -1.21 -1.47
C GLN A 23 14.18 -1.96 -0.52
N THR A 24 14.62 -2.16 0.72
CA THR A 24 13.84 -2.91 1.72
C THR A 24 12.67 -2.03 2.17
N THR A 25 11.46 -2.44 1.84
CA THR A 25 10.23 -1.76 2.28
C THR A 25 10.17 -1.73 3.81
N ASN A 26 10.08 -0.52 4.38
CA ASN A 26 9.89 -0.36 5.82
C ASN A 26 8.41 -0.47 6.18
N TYR A 27 7.91 -1.68 6.41
CA TYR A 27 6.50 -1.94 6.71
C TYR A 27 6.01 -1.29 8.00
N GLN A 28 6.89 -1.02 8.95
CA GLN A 28 6.53 -0.26 10.15
C GLN A 28 6.09 1.17 9.79
N VAL A 29 6.82 1.84 8.90
CA VAL A 29 6.44 3.18 8.42
C VAL A 29 5.17 3.11 7.57
N HIS A 30 5.06 2.15 6.66
CA HIS A 30 3.86 1.98 5.83
C HIS A 30 2.61 1.76 6.68
N SER A 31 2.68 0.94 7.73
CA SER A 31 1.54 0.69 8.63
C SER A 31 1.10 1.95 9.37
N LEU A 32 2.03 2.81 9.80
CA LEU A 32 1.71 4.09 10.40
C LEU A 32 1.00 5.03 9.42
N PHE A 33 1.41 5.03 8.14
CA PHE A 33 0.73 5.81 7.10
C PHE A 33 -0.70 5.31 6.88
N VAL A 34 -0.92 3.99 6.77
CA VAL A 34 -2.28 3.43 6.64
C VAL A 34 -3.16 3.82 7.81
N LEU A 35 -2.67 3.73 9.05
CA LEU A 35 -3.43 4.12 10.24
C LEU A 35 -3.71 5.62 10.31
N ASN A 36 -2.78 6.47 9.85
CA ASN A 36 -3.00 7.90 9.77
C ASN A 36 -4.02 8.24 8.66
N ILE A 37 -3.93 7.61 7.49
CA ILE A 37 -4.94 7.75 6.43
C ILE A 37 -6.31 7.37 6.99
N ALA A 38 -6.43 6.26 7.72
CA ALA A 38 -7.67 5.83 8.37
C ALA A 38 -8.22 6.88 9.34
N ARG A 39 -7.39 7.46 10.21
CA ARG A 39 -7.81 8.47 11.21
C ARG A 39 -8.23 9.79 10.60
N TYR A 40 -7.62 10.18 9.50
CA TYR A 40 -7.88 11.45 8.82
C TYR A 40 -8.82 11.32 7.63
N SER A 41 -9.55 10.20 7.55
CA SER A 41 -10.59 9.96 6.55
C SER A 41 -11.93 9.67 7.23
N THR A 42 -13.03 9.91 6.51
CA THR A 42 -14.39 9.71 7.01
C THR A 42 -15.17 8.86 6.02
N TRP A 43 -15.84 7.84 6.53
CA TRP A 43 -16.76 6.95 5.80
C TRP A 43 -18.21 7.35 6.08
N PRO A 44 -19.15 7.09 5.14
CA PRO A 44 -20.57 7.41 5.34
C PRO A 44 -21.19 6.66 6.52
N THR A 45 -20.73 5.43 6.76
CA THR A 45 -21.16 4.60 7.90
C THR A 45 -19.96 3.81 8.42
N HIS A 46 -19.82 3.73 9.72
CA HIS A 46 -18.94 2.80 10.40
C HIS A 46 -19.65 2.30 11.68
N GLY A 47 -19.53 1.01 11.93
CA GLY A 47 -20.02 0.40 13.15
C GLY A 47 -19.02 0.52 14.31
N SER A 48 -19.14 -0.38 15.27
CA SER A 48 -18.20 -0.52 16.40
C SER A 48 -16.85 -1.12 15.99
N GLU A 49 -16.72 -1.61 14.74
CA GLU A 49 -15.50 -2.23 14.19
C GLU A 49 -15.05 -1.49 12.94
N PHE A 50 -13.75 -1.23 12.85
CA PHE A 50 -13.06 -0.66 11.68
C PHE A 50 -12.12 -1.72 11.11
N THR A 51 -12.50 -2.31 9.98
CA THR A 51 -11.76 -3.41 9.37
C THR A 51 -10.77 -2.89 8.33
N ILE A 52 -9.52 -3.36 8.42
CA ILE A 52 -8.49 -3.20 7.40
C ILE A 52 -8.16 -4.60 6.87
N THR A 53 -8.42 -4.85 5.59
CA THR A 53 -8.05 -6.10 4.93
C THR A 53 -6.75 -5.92 4.16
N VAL A 54 -5.75 -6.76 4.45
CA VAL A 54 -4.51 -6.87 3.68
C VAL A 54 -4.70 -7.92 2.61
N TYR A 55 -4.70 -7.52 1.35
CA TYR A 55 -4.90 -8.41 0.21
C TYR A 55 -3.56 -8.82 -0.41
N GLY A 56 -3.26 -10.10 -0.31
CA GLY A 56 -1.99 -10.69 -0.72
C GLY A 56 -0.99 -10.81 0.43
N LYS A 57 -0.01 -11.70 0.27
CA LYS A 57 1.03 -11.95 1.28
C LYS A 57 1.95 -10.74 1.40
N SER A 58 1.97 -10.13 2.57
CA SER A 58 2.81 -8.96 2.88
C SER A 58 3.08 -8.91 4.39
N LYS A 59 4.26 -8.45 4.78
CA LYS A 59 4.58 -8.13 6.19
C LYS A 59 3.70 -7.02 6.76
N MET A 60 2.94 -6.32 5.92
CA MET A 60 1.99 -5.30 6.33
C MET A 60 0.94 -5.84 7.32
N TYR A 61 0.48 -7.08 7.12
CA TYR A 61 -0.46 -7.71 8.05
C TYR A 61 0.09 -7.75 9.47
N ASP A 62 1.29 -8.30 9.64
CA ASP A 62 1.91 -8.43 10.96
C ASP A 62 2.20 -7.08 11.61
N GLU A 63 2.67 -6.10 10.81
CA GLU A 63 2.96 -4.76 11.33
C GLU A 63 1.68 -4.00 11.72
N LEU A 64 0.62 -4.08 10.92
CA LEU A 64 -0.68 -3.50 11.29
C LEU A 64 -1.22 -4.17 12.56
N ALA A 65 -1.19 -5.50 12.65
CA ALA A 65 -1.67 -6.24 13.82
C ALA A 65 -0.95 -5.82 15.11
N LYS A 66 0.37 -5.59 15.06
CA LYS A 66 1.14 -5.06 16.20
C LYS A 66 0.74 -3.61 16.53
N GLN A 67 0.60 -2.76 15.51
CA GLN A 67 0.37 -1.32 15.69
C GLN A 67 -1.01 -0.97 16.23
N VAL A 68 -2.02 -1.83 16.06
CA VAL A 68 -3.41 -1.55 16.45
C VAL A 68 -3.75 -1.96 17.88
N VAL A 69 -2.89 -2.68 18.56
CA VAL A 69 -3.14 -3.14 19.94
C VAL A 69 -3.49 -1.96 20.85
N GLY A 70 -4.67 -2.01 21.49
CA GLY A 70 -5.16 -0.95 22.38
C GLY A 70 -5.54 0.37 21.69
N LYS A 71 -5.59 0.40 20.36
CA LYS A 71 -5.96 1.61 19.59
C LYS A 71 -7.37 1.47 18.97
N ASN A 72 -7.95 2.62 18.67
CA ASN A 72 -9.22 2.73 17.96
C ASN A 72 -9.12 3.80 16.85
N ILE A 73 -10.08 3.77 15.93
CA ILE A 73 -10.29 4.81 14.93
C ILE A 73 -11.71 5.34 15.13
N ASN A 74 -11.81 6.61 15.53
CA ASN A 74 -13.10 7.27 15.77
C ASN A 74 -14.04 6.47 16.72
N GLY A 75 -13.47 5.82 17.74
CA GLY A 75 -14.21 5.00 18.70
C GLY A 75 -14.44 3.54 18.29
N ALA A 76 -14.18 3.18 17.02
CA ALA A 76 -14.31 1.80 16.53
C ALA A 76 -13.04 0.98 16.82
N THR A 77 -13.21 -0.26 17.23
CA THR A 77 -12.11 -1.22 17.42
C THR A 77 -11.53 -1.60 16.05
N ILE A 78 -10.20 -1.60 15.94
CA ILE A 78 -9.54 -1.92 14.67
C ILE A 78 -9.37 -3.43 14.55
N LYS A 79 -9.81 -3.98 13.42
CA LYS A 79 -9.61 -5.37 13.04
C LYS A 79 -8.75 -5.49 11.80
N ILE A 80 -7.73 -6.32 11.86
CA ILE A 80 -6.87 -6.62 10.71
C ILE A 80 -7.21 -8.00 10.18
N VAL A 81 -7.46 -8.10 8.87
CA VAL A 81 -7.83 -9.33 8.18
C VAL A 81 -6.84 -9.58 7.05
N GLN A 82 -6.43 -10.83 6.86
CA GLN A 82 -5.66 -11.27 5.71
C GLN A 82 -6.61 -11.88 4.67
N ALA A 83 -6.45 -11.53 3.40
CA ALA A 83 -7.15 -12.14 2.29
C ALA A 83 -6.18 -12.45 1.15
N ASP A 84 -6.26 -13.63 0.57
CA ASP A 84 -5.45 -14.05 -0.59
C ASP A 84 -6.31 -14.21 -1.86
N ASP A 85 -7.63 -14.20 -1.69
CA ASP A 85 -8.62 -14.32 -2.77
C ASP A 85 -9.68 -13.20 -2.67
N ILE A 86 -10.23 -12.81 -3.83
CA ILE A 86 -11.24 -11.73 -3.94
C ILE A 86 -12.50 -12.03 -3.12
N THR A 87 -12.89 -13.29 -3.04
CA THR A 87 -14.07 -13.72 -2.26
C THR A 87 -13.92 -13.52 -0.76
N GLN A 88 -12.69 -13.39 -0.27
CA GLN A 88 -12.33 -13.21 1.15
C GLN A 88 -12.24 -11.74 1.57
N ILE A 89 -12.32 -10.80 0.63
CA ILE A 89 -12.14 -9.36 0.92
C ILE A 89 -13.18 -8.85 1.94
N GLY A 90 -14.42 -9.34 1.87
CA GLY A 90 -15.50 -8.85 2.72
C GLY A 90 -15.90 -7.38 2.39
N THR A 91 -16.21 -6.63 3.44
CA THR A 91 -16.57 -5.20 3.35
C THR A 91 -15.76 -4.36 4.33
N PRO A 92 -14.41 -4.32 4.19
CA PRO A 92 -13.57 -3.52 5.06
C PRO A 92 -13.72 -2.03 4.73
N GLN A 93 -13.34 -1.15 5.65
CA GLN A 93 -13.17 0.27 5.38
C GLN A 93 -11.94 0.53 4.51
N ILE A 94 -10.86 -0.22 4.76
CA ILE A 94 -9.64 -0.13 3.96
C ILE A 94 -9.26 -1.51 3.42
N LEU A 95 -8.95 -1.57 2.13
CA LEU A 95 -8.28 -2.69 1.49
C LEU A 95 -6.85 -2.25 1.14
N PHE A 96 -5.87 -2.82 1.82
CA PHE A 96 -4.46 -2.65 1.46
C PHE A 96 -4.08 -3.70 0.42
N LEU A 97 -3.72 -3.23 -0.78
CA LEU A 97 -3.30 -4.09 -1.89
C LEU A 97 -1.79 -4.27 -1.88
N ALA A 98 -1.32 -5.44 -1.48
CA ALA A 98 0.10 -5.79 -1.48
C ALA A 98 0.69 -5.75 -2.90
N GLU A 99 1.97 -5.39 -3.03
CA GLU A 99 2.65 -5.21 -4.31
C GLU A 99 2.53 -6.45 -5.22
N GLY A 100 2.70 -7.66 -4.67
CA GLY A 100 2.59 -8.92 -5.42
C GLY A 100 1.21 -9.20 -6.02
N LYS A 101 0.17 -8.47 -5.61
CA LYS A 101 -1.21 -8.58 -6.10
C LYS A 101 -1.64 -7.36 -6.94
N SER A 102 -0.73 -6.45 -7.28
CA SER A 102 -1.01 -5.19 -8.00
C SER A 102 -1.70 -5.40 -9.36
N SER A 103 -1.45 -6.51 -10.04
CA SER A 103 -2.11 -6.86 -11.31
C SER A 103 -3.62 -7.12 -11.16
N GLN A 104 -4.10 -7.42 -9.95
CA GLN A 104 -5.51 -7.70 -9.67
C GLN A 104 -6.32 -6.44 -9.28
N LEU A 105 -5.73 -5.24 -9.35
CA LEU A 105 -6.42 -4.00 -8.98
C LEU A 105 -7.77 -3.85 -9.69
N ASN A 106 -7.84 -4.08 -11.01
CA ASN A 106 -9.08 -3.93 -11.76
C ASN A 106 -10.19 -4.87 -11.28
N ASP A 107 -9.85 -6.12 -10.96
CA ASP A 107 -10.79 -7.11 -10.45
C ASP A 107 -11.28 -6.72 -9.04
N ILE A 108 -10.38 -6.20 -8.20
CA ILE A 108 -10.71 -5.66 -6.86
C ILE A 108 -11.65 -4.47 -6.98
N LEU A 109 -11.35 -3.51 -7.85
CA LEU A 109 -12.19 -2.32 -8.05
C LEU A 109 -13.60 -2.70 -8.49
N LYS A 110 -13.72 -3.69 -9.39
CA LYS A 110 -15.00 -4.25 -9.85
C LYS A 110 -15.75 -4.97 -8.71
N ALA A 111 -15.06 -5.82 -7.94
CA ALA A 111 -15.66 -6.56 -6.82
C ALA A 111 -16.09 -5.66 -5.64
N THR A 112 -15.51 -4.47 -5.55
CA THR A 112 -15.81 -3.47 -4.52
C THR A 112 -16.61 -2.28 -5.05
N GLU A 113 -17.14 -2.35 -6.26
CA GLU A 113 -17.94 -1.29 -6.85
C GLU A 113 -19.20 -1.01 -6.01
N GLY A 114 -19.56 0.27 -5.89
CA GLY A 114 -20.70 0.70 -5.06
C GLY A 114 -20.50 0.58 -3.55
N LYS A 115 -19.33 0.12 -3.08
CA LYS A 115 -19.01 0.02 -1.66
C LYS A 115 -18.05 1.14 -1.24
N SER A 116 -18.21 1.64 -0.02
CA SER A 116 -17.31 2.65 0.57
C SER A 116 -16.02 1.99 1.10
N ILE A 117 -15.26 1.36 0.19
CA ILE A 117 -14.00 0.69 0.50
C ILE A 117 -12.85 1.51 -0.09
N MET A 118 -11.95 2.01 0.76
CA MET A 118 -10.74 2.69 0.32
C MET A 118 -9.68 1.66 -0.10
N VAL A 119 -9.26 1.67 -1.35
CA VAL A 119 -8.12 0.86 -1.80
C VAL A 119 -6.84 1.65 -1.64
N ILE A 120 -5.91 1.16 -0.83
CA ILE A 120 -4.55 1.67 -0.67
C ILE A 120 -3.60 0.69 -1.33
N ALA A 121 -2.93 1.08 -2.40
CA ALA A 121 -1.98 0.23 -3.10
C ALA A 121 -0.55 0.45 -2.58
N GLU A 122 0.16 -0.66 -2.33
CA GLU A 122 1.57 -0.62 -1.97
C GLU A 122 2.41 -0.13 -3.14
N ARG A 123 2.07 -0.55 -4.36
CA ARG A 123 2.80 -0.20 -5.58
C ARG A 123 2.46 1.21 -6.05
N GLU A 124 3.51 1.94 -6.45
CA GLU A 124 3.42 3.27 -7.03
C GLU A 124 2.55 3.34 -8.29
N GLY A 125 1.90 4.49 -8.50
CA GLY A 125 1.17 4.85 -9.73
C GLY A 125 -0.21 4.20 -9.86
N LEU A 126 -0.63 3.31 -8.95
CA LEU A 126 -1.92 2.64 -9.04
C LEU A 126 -3.11 3.57 -8.72
N PHE A 127 -2.87 4.73 -8.09
CA PHE A 127 -3.91 5.76 -7.93
C PHE A 127 -4.46 6.24 -9.28
N LYS A 128 -3.63 6.32 -10.33
CA LYS A 128 -4.06 6.66 -11.69
C LYS A 128 -4.95 5.57 -12.33
N LYS A 129 -4.94 4.37 -11.75
CA LYS A 129 -5.72 3.21 -12.21
C LYS A 129 -6.93 2.92 -11.31
N GLY A 130 -7.27 3.84 -10.38
CA GLY A 130 -8.47 3.74 -9.54
C GLY A 130 -8.22 3.31 -8.09
N ALA A 131 -6.99 3.08 -7.64
CA ALA A 131 -6.74 3.01 -6.20
C ALA A 131 -6.95 4.40 -5.57
N GLY A 132 -7.57 4.47 -4.38
CA GLY A 132 -7.75 5.73 -3.66
C GLY A 132 -6.43 6.35 -3.24
N PHE A 133 -5.48 5.51 -2.84
CA PHE A 133 -4.10 5.89 -2.52
C PHE A 133 -3.11 4.95 -3.18
N SER A 134 -1.93 5.43 -3.52
CA SER A 134 -0.76 4.59 -3.78
C SER A 134 0.48 5.15 -3.12
N PHE A 135 1.30 4.28 -2.54
CA PHE A 135 2.56 4.68 -1.94
C PHE A 135 3.62 4.94 -3.01
N ILE A 136 4.52 5.86 -2.70
CA ILE A 136 5.71 6.17 -3.49
C ILE A 136 6.89 6.37 -2.55
N ILE A 137 8.05 5.82 -2.93
CA ILE A 137 9.30 6.06 -2.22
C ILE A 137 10.11 7.05 -3.05
N MET A 138 10.35 8.23 -2.49
CA MET A 138 11.09 9.30 -3.13
C MET A 138 12.59 8.94 -3.23
N GLU A 139 13.34 9.64 -4.07
CA GLU A 139 14.80 9.46 -4.26
C GLU A 139 15.60 9.55 -2.95
N ASN A 140 15.13 10.35 -1.99
CA ASN A 140 15.71 10.48 -0.65
C ASN A 140 15.23 9.40 0.35
N ASN A 141 14.66 8.31 -0.12
CA ASN A 141 14.07 7.22 0.67
C ASN A 141 12.90 7.63 1.60
N THR A 142 12.29 8.79 1.36
CA THR A 142 11.11 9.21 2.11
C THR A 142 9.85 8.58 1.52
N LEU A 143 9.04 7.94 2.38
CA LEU A 143 7.72 7.45 1.99
C LEU A 143 6.76 8.63 1.82
N ARG A 144 6.05 8.65 0.71
CA ARG A 144 4.95 9.56 0.39
C ARG A 144 3.77 8.76 -0.14
N TYR A 145 2.71 9.43 -0.50
CA TYR A 145 1.55 8.83 -1.17
C TYR A 145 0.95 9.78 -2.19
N ASP A 146 0.31 9.20 -3.18
CA ASP A 146 -0.53 9.87 -4.16
C ASP A 146 -1.99 9.57 -3.87
N ILE A 147 -2.89 10.49 -4.21
CA ILE A 147 -4.33 10.41 -3.93
C ILE A 147 -5.12 10.48 -5.25
N ASN A 148 -6.11 9.58 -5.39
CA ASN A 148 -7.18 9.72 -6.36
C ASN A 148 -8.43 10.22 -5.65
N ASN A 149 -8.60 11.55 -5.60
CA ASN A 149 -9.73 12.16 -4.89
C ASN A 149 -11.07 11.85 -5.58
N ALA A 150 -11.09 11.80 -6.91
CA ALA A 150 -12.29 11.46 -7.68
C ALA A 150 -12.81 10.04 -7.35
N GLU A 151 -11.91 9.05 -7.21
CA GLU A 151 -12.32 7.70 -6.82
C GLU A 151 -12.79 7.62 -5.36
N LEU A 152 -12.17 8.38 -4.45
CA LEU A 152 -12.60 8.45 -3.05
C LEU A 152 -13.99 9.08 -2.93
N GLU A 153 -14.26 10.19 -3.63
CA GLU A 153 -15.57 10.84 -3.67
C GLU A 153 -16.65 9.91 -4.24
N LYS A 154 -16.36 9.19 -5.34
CA LYS A 154 -17.26 8.20 -5.93
C LYS A 154 -17.64 7.13 -4.90
N ARG A 155 -16.74 6.77 -3.99
CA ARG A 155 -16.94 5.81 -2.90
C ARG A 155 -17.51 6.45 -1.63
N GLN A 156 -17.85 7.74 -1.67
CA GLN A 156 -18.37 8.51 -0.54
C GLN A 156 -17.40 8.61 0.64
N ILE A 157 -16.09 8.52 0.37
CA ILE A 157 -15.02 8.63 1.37
C ILE A 157 -14.45 10.04 1.30
N LYS A 158 -14.40 10.73 2.45
CA LYS A 158 -13.81 12.07 2.54
C LYS A 158 -12.45 11.99 3.21
N VAL A 159 -11.47 12.69 2.65
CA VAL A 159 -10.13 12.82 3.26
C VAL A 159 -9.93 14.23 3.78
N SER A 160 -9.23 14.38 4.90
CA SER A 160 -8.96 15.67 5.50
C SER A 160 -7.98 16.49 4.64
N LYS A 161 -8.02 17.81 4.81
CA LYS A 161 -7.06 18.73 4.17
C LYS A 161 -5.61 18.39 4.53
N ASN A 162 -5.35 17.87 5.74
CA ASN A 162 -4.02 17.47 6.14
C ASN A 162 -3.46 16.35 5.24
N LEU A 163 -4.28 15.35 4.87
CA LEU A 163 -3.86 14.30 3.95
C LEU A 163 -3.59 14.85 2.55
N THR A 164 -4.45 15.71 2.03
CA THR A 164 -4.26 16.29 0.69
C THR A 164 -3.03 17.20 0.63
N THR A 165 -2.73 17.96 1.68
CA THR A 165 -1.54 18.82 1.74
C THR A 165 -0.22 18.02 1.76
N LEU A 166 -0.23 16.82 2.35
CA LEU A 166 0.96 15.95 2.46
C LEU A 166 1.12 14.99 1.27
N ALA A 167 0.14 14.93 0.37
CA ALA A 167 0.21 14.10 -0.83
C ALA A 167 1.33 14.58 -1.77
N ASN A 168 1.97 13.63 -2.46
CA ASN A 168 2.92 13.93 -3.52
C ASN A 168 2.19 14.37 -4.80
N SER A 169 1.07 13.72 -5.14
CA SER A 169 0.21 14.04 -6.28
C SER A 169 -1.27 13.77 -5.96
N ILE A 170 -2.18 14.53 -6.59
CA ILE A 170 -3.63 14.38 -6.44
C ILE A 170 -4.28 14.46 -7.82
N ILE A 171 -5.23 13.57 -8.10
CA ILE A 171 -6.10 13.59 -9.28
C ILE A 171 -7.56 13.47 -8.89
#